data_883721e991ec7ce3b425c8b4c403e060
#
_entry.id   883721e991ec7ce3b425c8b4c403e060
#
_cell.length_a   1.000
_cell.length_b   1.000
_cell.length_c   1.000
_cell.angle_alpha   90.00
_cell.angle_beta   90.00
_cell.angle_gamma   90.00
#
_symmetry.space_group_name_H-M   'P 1'
#
loop_
_entity.id
_entity.type
_entity.pdbx_description
1 polymer ?
#
loop_
_entity_poly.entity_id
_entity_poly.type
_entity_poly.pdbx_seq_one_letter_code
_entity_poly.pdbx_strand_id
1 'polypeptide(L)'
;LCDRRQRQMCIRDSYMGEPYYAEYTATFDADNTQAYADIVNQFLLVAKRTYDKETGLYRHAWDEIKALPWSDKSGRAPHVWGRALGWYMMAIVDVLDYLPESQPGRDKMITILQNIVKNLAKYQDPKTGAWCQVIDQTGREGNYLEMSCTPMYAYAIAKGVRKGYLDPSALEMAKKAYQGILDNFIKVDEKGLVSLTNVCGVAGLGGKPYRDGSFDYYVNEIVRDNDPKGVAPFIMLCLEMNN
;
A
#
# COMPACT_ATOMS: atom_id res chain seq x y z
N LEU A 1 -4.37 -25.69 3.30
CA LEU A 1 -4.02 -24.33 3.79
C LEU A 1 -4.01 -23.29 2.65
N CYS A 2 -3.50 -23.63 1.46
CA CYS A 2 -3.52 -22.74 0.29
C CYS A 2 -4.94 -22.36 -0.17
N ASP A 3 -5.89 -23.26 -0.05
CA ASP A 3 -7.27 -23.07 -0.50
C ASP A 3 -8.01 -21.94 0.25
N ARG A 4 -7.73 -21.72 1.53
CA ARG A 4 -8.34 -20.60 2.29
C ARG A 4 -7.79 -19.23 1.95
N ARG A 5 -6.51 -19.10 1.58
CA ARG A 5 -5.89 -17.82 1.21
C ARG A 5 -6.41 -17.28 -0.12
N GLN A 6 -6.83 -18.16 -1.02
CA GLN A 6 -7.37 -17.78 -2.33
C GLN A 6 -8.85 -17.38 -2.27
N ARG A 7 -9.60 -17.77 -1.23
CA ARG A 7 -11.04 -17.45 -1.09
C ARG A 7 -11.30 -16.04 -0.56
N GLN A 8 -10.35 -15.47 0.16
CA GLN A 8 -10.39 -14.10 0.63
C GLN A 8 -8.99 -13.50 0.46
N MET A 9 -8.89 -12.51 -0.42
CA MET A 9 -7.64 -11.82 -0.69
C MET A 9 -7.73 -10.40 -0.15
N CYS A 10 -6.84 -10.06 0.76
CA CYS A 10 -6.59 -8.69 1.18
C CYS A 10 -5.26 -8.23 0.58
N ILE A 11 -5.24 -7.14 -0.16
CA ILE A 11 -4.01 -6.65 -0.81
C ILE A 11 -2.92 -6.31 0.20
N ARG A 12 -3.29 -5.95 1.43
CA ARG A 12 -2.40 -5.73 2.57
C ARG A 12 -1.53 -6.95 2.88
N ASP A 13 -2.10 -8.15 2.72
CA ASP A 13 -1.43 -9.40 3.14
C ASP A 13 -0.23 -9.73 2.26
N SER A 14 -0.14 -9.14 1.05
CA SER A 14 1.03 -9.24 0.18
C SER A 14 2.31 -8.73 0.87
N TYR A 15 2.24 -7.69 1.71
CA TYR A 15 3.40 -7.20 2.44
C TYR A 15 3.79 -8.10 3.63
N MET A 16 2.82 -8.76 4.24
CA MET A 16 3.06 -9.60 5.43
C MET A 16 3.78 -10.91 5.10
N GLY A 17 3.67 -11.40 3.89
CA GLY A 17 4.23 -12.69 3.50
C GLY A 17 5.27 -12.63 2.39
N GLU A 18 5.00 -11.90 1.33
CA GLU A 18 5.76 -12.02 0.08
C GLU A 18 7.20 -11.46 0.17
N PRO A 19 7.49 -10.31 0.81
CA PRO A 19 8.88 -9.87 0.96
C PRO A 19 9.73 -10.85 1.75
N TYR A 20 9.19 -11.40 2.85
CA TYR A 20 9.89 -12.42 3.63
C TYR A 20 10.12 -13.70 2.81
N TYR A 21 9.10 -14.15 2.06
CA TYR A 21 9.20 -15.32 1.20
C TYR A 21 10.26 -15.12 0.10
N ALA A 22 10.30 -13.95 -0.51
CA ALA A 22 11.28 -13.62 -1.55
C ALA A 22 12.71 -13.57 -0.99
N GLU A 23 12.91 -12.89 0.15
CA GLU A 23 14.20 -12.81 0.82
C GLU A 23 14.70 -14.17 1.28
N TYR A 24 13.82 -14.97 1.90
CA TYR A 24 14.15 -16.34 2.31
C TYR A 24 14.57 -17.20 1.11
N THR A 25 13.78 -17.15 0.02
CA THR A 25 14.07 -17.92 -1.19
C THR A 25 15.41 -17.50 -1.80
N ALA A 26 15.65 -16.20 -1.96
CA ALA A 26 16.91 -15.69 -2.52
C ALA A 26 18.14 -16.05 -1.66
N THR A 27 17.95 -16.14 -0.33
CA THR A 27 19.06 -16.38 0.60
C THR A 27 19.36 -17.86 0.79
N PHE A 28 18.33 -18.71 0.86
CA PHE A 28 18.49 -20.12 1.29
C PHE A 28 18.09 -21.14 0.24
N ASP A 29 17.38 -20.74 -0.83
CA ASP A 29 16.82 -21.64 -1.84
C ASP A 29 16.76 -20.97 -3.23
N ALA A 30 17.88 -20.31 -3.60
CA ALA A 30 17.95 -19.40 -4.76
C ALA A 30 17.62 -20.07 -6.10
N ASP A 31 17.77 -21.39 -6.23
CA ASP A 31 17.45 -22.15 -7.43
C ASP A 31 15.97 -22.57 -7.52
N ASN A 32 15.16 -22.24 -6.52
CA ASN A 32 13.75 -22.61 -6.47
C ASN A 32 12.89 -21.70 -7.35
N THR A 33 12.88 -21.99 -8.65
CA THR A 33 12.09 -21.25 -9.64
C THR A 33 10.58 -21.29 -9.37
N GLN A 34 10.10 -22.38 -8.73
CA GLN A 34 8.69 -22.51 -8.37
C GLN A 34 8.28 -21.52 -7.26
N ALA A 35 9.14 -21.29 -6.27
CA ALA A 35 8.89 -20.30 -5.22
C ALA A 35 8.78 -18.89 -5.82
N TYR A 36 9.70 -18.50 -6.67
CA TYR A 36 9.63 -17.21 -7.37
C TYR A 36 8.39 -17.09 -8.26
N ALA A 37 8.00 -18.16 -8.95
CA ALA A 37 6.78 -18.16 -9.74
C ALA A 37 5.52 -18.00 -8.88
N ASP A 38 5.49 -18.63 -7.69
CA ASP A 38 4.38 -18.49 -6.74
C ASP A 38 4.27 -17.06 -6.23
N ILE A 39 5.39 -16.45 -5.80
CA ILE A 39 5.44 -15.05 -5.37
C ILE A 39 4.86 -14.12 -6.46
N VAL A 40 5.35 -14.21 -7.68
CA VAL A 40 4.84 -13.40 -8.79
C VAL A 40 3.34 -13.62 -9.01
N ASN A 41 2.89 -14.89 -8.99
CA ASN A 41 1.48 -15.23 -9.17
C ASN A 41 0.57 -14.61 -8.11
N GLN A 42 1.02 -14.50 -6.85
CA GLN A 42 0.25 -13.82 -5.80
C GLN A 42 -0.01 -12.35 -6.16
N PHE A 43 1.02 -11.62 -6.58
CA PHE A 43 0.86 -10.22 -7.01
C PHE A 43 -0.07 -10.07 -8.22
N LEU A 44 0.10 -10.90 -9.24
CA LEU A 44 -0.71 -10.83 -10.46
C LEU A 44 -2.17 -11.22 -10.19
N LEU A 45 -2.40 -12.20 -9.30
CA LEU A 45 -3.74 -12.61 -8.92
C LEU A 45 -4.45 -11.52 -8.12
N VAL A 46 -3.77 -10.92 -7.13
CA VAL A 46 -4.27 -9.76 -6.38
C VAL A 46 -4.65 -8.64 -7.34
N ALA A 47 -3.75 -8.25 -8.23
CA ALA A 47 -4.02 -7.21 -9.22
C ALA A 47 -5.27 -7.53 -10.07
N LYS A 48 -5.37 -8.75 -10.58
CA LYS A 48 -6.50 -9.19 -11.41
C LYS A 48 -7.84 -9.10 -10.69
N ARG A 49 -7.88 -9.43 -9.39
CA ARG A 49 -9.11 -9.57 -8.61
C ARG A 49 -9.60 -8.26 -8.00
N THR A 50 -8.66 -7.40 -7.59
CA THR A 50 -8.98 -6.17 -6.84
C THR A 50 -8.97 -4.90 -7.70
N TYR A 51 -8.51 -4.97 -8.96
CA TYR A 51 -8.46 -3.81 -9.84
C TYR A 51 -9.81 -3.16 -10.05
N ASP A 52 -9.85 -1.86 -9.84
CA ASP A 52 -11.01 -1.00 -10.08
C ASP A 52 -10.80 -0.14 -11.32
N LYS A 53 -11.65 -0.32 -12.33
CA LYS A 53 -11.53 0.37 -13.61
C LYS A 53 -11.84 1.87 -13.52
N GLU A 54 -12.66 2.28 -12.56
CA GLU A 54 -13.09 3.67 -12.42
C GLU A 54 -11.96 4.54 -11.87
N THR A 55 -11.26 4.03 -10.86
CA THR A 55 -10.13 4.74 -10.23
C THR A 55 -8.79 4.44 -10.88
N GLY A 56 -8.65 3.27 -11.51
CA GLY A 56 -7.39 2.73 -11.99
C GLY A 56 -6.49 2.20 -10.86
N LEU A 57 -7.05 2.03 -9.66
CA LEU A 57 -6.36 1.54 -8.46
C LEU A 57 -6.88 0.16 -8.04
N TYR A 58 -6.52 -0.28 -6.84
CA TYR A 58 -6.87 -1.61 -6.33
C TYR A 58 -7.67 -1.50 -5.05
N ARG A 59 -8.84 -2.14 -5.01
CA ARG A 59 -9.70 -2.16 -3.83
C ARG A 59 -9.08 -2.99 -2.71
N HIS A 60 -9.49 -2.71 -1.46
CA HIS A 60 -8.89 -3.28 -0.26
C HIS A 60 -8.81 -4.81 -0.28
N ALA A 61 -9.86 -5.49 -0.74
CA ALA A 61 -9.92 -6.95 -0.74
C ALA A 61 -10.88 -7.50 -1.80
N TRP A 62 -10.83 -8.82 -1.98
CA TRP A 62 -11.73 -9.57 -2.85
C TRP A 62 -12.19 -10.86 -2.15
N ASP A 63 -13.48 -11.17 -2.26
CA ASP A 63 -14.11 -12.40 -1.79
C ASP A 63 -14.53 -13.26 -2.99
N GLU A 64 -13.96 -14.45 -3.12
CA GLU A 64 -14.26 -15.39 -4.21
C GLU A 64 -15.71 -15.83 -4.20
N ILE A 65 -16.25 -16.12 -3.02
CA ILE A 65 -17.61 -16.63 -2.84
C ILE A 65 -18.64 -15.53 -3.02
N LYS A 66 -18.26 -14.26 -2.88
CA LYS A 66 -19.14 -13.07 -2.98
C LYS A 66 -20.30 -13.11 -1.99
N ALA A 67 -20.07 -13.69 -0.84
CA ALA A 67 -21.06 -13.90 0.20
C ALA A 67 -20.82 -13.03 1.44
N LEU A 68 -19.66 -12.40 1.54
CA LEU A 68 -19.34 -11.56 2.68
C LEU A 68 -20.10 -10.22 2.59
N PRO A 69 -20.68 -9.72 3.69
CA PRO A 69 -21.49 -8.49 3.67
C PRO A 69 -20.75 -7.25 3.17
N TRP A 70 -19.40 -7.22 3.26
CA TRP A 70 -18.58 -6.13 2.72
C TRP A 70 -18.32 -6.25 1.21
N SER A 71 -18.59 -7.41 0.58
CA SER A 71 -18.27 -7.61 -0.83
C SER A 71 -19.38 -7.14 -1.76
N ASP A 72 -19.01 -6.50 -2.87
CA ASP A 72 -19.94 -6.17 -3.93
C ASP A 72 -20.28 -7.42 -4.80
N LYS A 73 -21.12 -7.25 -5.82
CA LYS A 73 -21.50 -8.34 -6.75
C LYS A 73 -20.30 -8.94 -7.50
N SER A 74 -19.18 -8.23 -7.58
CA SER A 74 -17.93 -8.73 -8.17
C SER A 74 -17.04 -9.43 -7.15
N GLY A 75 -17.37 -9.36 -5.87
CA GLY A 75 -16.60 -9.86 -4.74
C GLY A 75 -15.62 -8.84 -4.17
N ARG A 76 -15.56 -7.61 -4.69
CA ARG A 76 -14.59 -6.60 -4.25
C ARG A 76 -15.11 -5.80 -3.06
N ALA A 77 -14.17 -5.35 -2.23
CA ALA A 77 -14.45 -4.37 -1.19
C ALA A 77 -14.93 -3.04 -1.81
N PRO A 78 -15.75 -2.23 -1.07
CA PRO A 78 -16.38 -1.05 -1.64
C PRO A 78 -15.40 0.06 -2.00
N HIS A 79 -14.27 0.17 -1.30
CA HIS A 79 -13.35 1.30 -1.40
C HIS A 79 -11.88 0.90 -1.60
N VAL A 80 -11.08 1.88 -2.08
CA VAL A 80 -9.63 1.85 -2.09
C VAL A 80 -9.14 2.39 -0.74
N TRP A 81 -8.83 1.50 0.19
CA TRP A 81 -8.25 1.90 1.47
C TRP A 81 -6.76 2.20 1.32
N GLY A 82 -6.36 3.42 1.71
CA GLY A 82 -5.01 3.94 1.47
C GLY A 82 -3.90 3.04 1.99
N ARG A 83 -3.95 2.63 3.25
CA ARG A 83 -2.90 1.77 3.84
C ARG A 83 -2.82 0.39 3.17
N ALA A 84 -3.93 -0.21 2.76
CA ALA A 84 -3.88 -1.49 2.09
C ALA A 84 -3.16 -1.40 0.74
N LEU A 85 -3.44 -0.35 -0.05
CA LEU A 85 -2.72 -0.06 -1.29
C LEU A 85 -1.25 0.25 -1.03
N GLY A 86 -0.94 0.98 0.06
CA GLY A 86 0.44 1.28 0.47
C GLY A 86 1.26 0.04 0.75
N TRP A 87 0.72 -0.91 1.49
CA TRP A 87 1.37 -2.20 1.73
C TRP A 87 1.65 -2.95 0.43
N TYR A 88 0.70 -2.93 -0.50
CA TYR A 88 0.87 -3.59 -1.80
C TYR A 88 2.00 -2.96 -2.63
N MET A 89 2.10 -1.62 -2.64
CA MET A 89 3.19 -0.91 -3.33
C MET A 89 4.55 -1.20 -2.71
N MET A 90 4.64 -1.15 -1.37
CA MET A 90 5.87 -1.49 -0.64
C MET A 90 6.28 -2.93 -0.94
N ALA A 91 5.33 -3.88 -0.88
CA ALA A 91 5.60 -5.29 -1.20
C ALA A 91 6.18 -5.46 -2.60
N ILE A 92 5.65 -4.75 -3.60
CA ILE A 92 6.17 -4.84 -4.97
C ILE A 92 7.64 -4.40 -5.02
N VAL A 93 7.98 -3.22 -4.49
CA VAL A 93 9.35 -2.71 -4.59
C VAL A 93 10.35 -3.48 -3.73
N ASP A 94 9.91 -4.06 -2.61
CA ASP A 94 10.76 -4.83 -1.73
C ASP A 94 11.00 -6.25 -2.26
N VAL A 95 9.97 -6.90 -2.81
CA VAL A 95 10.10 -8.21 -3.47
C VAL A 95 10.99 -8.15 -4.71
N LEU A 96 10.91 -7.06 -5.49
CA LEU A 96 11.72 -6.88 -6.70
C LEU A 96 13.23 -6.83 -6.42
N ASP A 97 13.67 -6.57 -5.18
CA ASP A 97 15.07 -6.66 -4.79
C ASP A 97 15.61 -8.10 -4.77
N TYR A 98 14.73 -9.07 -4.57
CA TYR A 98 15.07 -10.48 -4.42
C TYR A 98 14.69 -11.36 -5.62
N LEU A 99 13.81 -10.87 -6.50
CA LEU A 99 13.43 -11.61 -7.69
C LEU A 99 14.53 -11.55 -8.76
N PRO A 100 14.94 -12.68 -9.36
CA PRO A 100 15.84 -12.68 -10.51
C PRO A 100 15.31 -11.79 -11.65
N GLU A 101 16.19 -11.08 -12.33
CA GLU A 101 15.80 -10.20 -13.45
C GLU A 101 15.08 -10.98 -14.57
N SER A 102 15.48 -12.24 -14.77
CA SER A 102 14.89 -13.14 -15.76
C SER A 102 13.58 -13.77 -15.33
N GLN A 103 13.11 -13.51 -14.08
CA GLN A 103 11.89 -14.15 -13.57
C GLN A 103 10.67 -13.75 -14.41
N PRO A 104 9.95 -14.71 -15.01
CA PRO A 104 8.74 -14.43 -15.77
C PRO A 104 7.69 -13.70 -14.94
N GLY A 105 7.18 -12.58 -15.47
CA GLY A 105 6.15 -11.75 -14.82
C GLY A 105 6.69 -10.66 -13.86
N ARG A 106 8.01 -10.57 -13.68
CA ARG A 106 8.65 -9.45 -12.98
C ARG A 106 8.32 -8.10 -13.63
N ASP A 107 8.35 -8.05 -14.95
CA ASP A 107 7.95 -6.90 -15.76
C ASP A 107 6.48 -6.48 -15.55
N LYS A 108 5.59 -7.44 -15.35
CA LYS A 108 4.18 -7.19 -15.03
C LYS A 108 4.01 -6.56 -13.65
N MET A 109 4.80 -6.98 -12.66
CA MET A 109 4.79 -6.34 -11.34
C MET A 109 5.25 -4.88 -11.43
N ILE A 110 6.29 -4.58 -12.19
CA ILE A 110 6.74 -3.22 -12.48
C ILE A 110 5.62 -2.41 -13.17
N THR A 111 4.96 -2.99 -14.16
CA THR A 111 3.82 -2.36 -14.84
C THR A 111 2.66 -2.06 -13.88
N ILE A 112 2.37 -2.94 -12.94
CA ILE A 112 1.37 -2.70 -11.89
C ILE A 112 1.75 -1.47 -11.05
N LEU A 113 3.00 -1.40 -10.60
CA LEU A 113 3.49 -0.25 -9.84
C LEU A 113 3.39 1.05 -10.63
N GLN A 114 3.81 1.07 -11.89
CA GLN A 114 3.71 2.23 -12.80
C GLN A 114 2.26 2.72 -12.94
N ASN A 115 1.32 1.78 -13.13
CA ASN A 115 -0.09 2.12 -13.24
C ASN A 115 -0.68 2.67 -11.94
N ILE A 116 -0.29 2.11 -10.78
CA ILE A 116 -0.70 2.66 -9.48
C ILE A 116 -0.21 4.10 -9.35
N VAL A 117 1.09 4.34 -9.54
CA VAL A 117 1.69 5.68 -9.37
C VAL A 117 1.04 6.71 -10.29
N LYS A 118 0.83 6.36 -11.56
CA LYS A 118 0.12 7.21 -12.54
C LYS A 118 -1.28 7.62 -12.05
N ASN A 119 -2.03 6.69 -11.46
CA ASN A 119 -3.39 6.97 -11.02
C ASN A 119 -3.42 7.65 -9.64
N LEU A 120 -2.50 7.32 -8.72
CA LEU A 120 -2.37 7.98 -7.42
C LEU A 120 -2.09 9.49 -7.54
N ALA A 121 -1.43 9.93 -8.60
CA ALA A 121 -1.20 11.35 -8.86
C ALA A 121 -2.48 12.19 -8.87
N LYS A 122 -3.61 11.60 -9.27
CA LYS A 122 -4.92 12.26 -9.33
C LYS A 122 -5.53 12.55 -7.96
N TYR A 123 -5.08 11.81 -6.95
CA TYR A 123 -5.62 11.83 -5.58
C TYR A 123 -4.66 12.47 -4.57
N GLN A 124 -3.49 12.93 -5.02
CA GLN A 124 -2.53 13.62 -4.18
C GLN A 124 -3.06 15.01 -3.80
N ASP A 125 -3.09 15.31 -2.51
CA ASP A 125 -3.48 16.64 -2.05
C ASP A 125 -2.54 17.73 -2.61
N PRO A 126 -3.08 18.77 -3.26
CA PRO A 126 -2.24 19.76 -3.95
C PRO A 126 -1.45 20.65 -2.99
N LYS A 127 -1.85 20.77 -1.72
CA LYS A 127 -1.20 21.62 -0.72
C LYS A 127 -0.10 20.88 0.01
N THR A 128 -0.43 19.70 0.54
CA THR A 128 0.46 18.94 1.42
C THR A 128 1.18 17.80 0.71
N GLY A 129 0.73 17.38 -0.46
CA GLY A 129 1.26 16.20 -1.14
C GLY A 129 0.87 14.86 -0.50
N ALA A 130 0.07 14.87 0.55
CA ALA A 130 -0.40 13.67 1.23
C ALA A 130 -1.60 13.03 0.53
N TRP A 131 -2.02 11.84 0.98
CA TRP A 131 -3.21 11.14 0.49
C TRP A 131 -4.19 10.84 1.63
N CYS A 132 -5.47 10.76 1.26
CA CYS A 132 -6.55 10.50 2.21
C CYS A 132 -6.61 9.04 2.66
N GLN A 133 -7.30 8.80 3.78
CA GLN A 133 -7.61 7.47 4.31
C GLN A 133 -8.35 6.59 3.27
N VAL A 134 -9.34 7.17 2.58
CA VAL A 134 -10.12 6.51 1.53
C VAL A 134 -9.86 7.22 0.21
N ILE A 135 -9.03 6.60 -0.64
CA ILE A 135 -8.45 7.27 -1.83
C ILE A 135 -9.52 7.64 -2.84
N ASP A 136 -10.41 6.71 -3.17
CA ASP A 136 -11.50 6.90 -4.15
C ASP A 136 -12.60 7.87 -3.68
N GLN A 137 -12.49 8.38 -2.45
CA GLN A 137 -13.40 9.35 -1.85
C GLN A 137 -12.66 10.64 -1.45
N THR A 138 -11.54 10.95 -2.09
CA THR A 138 -10.81 12.22 -1.86
C THR A 138 -11.73 13.41 -2.08
N GLY A 139 -11.75 14.34 -1.10
CA GLY A 139 -12.64 15.51 -1.11
C GLY A 139 -14.03 15.28 -0.49
N ARG A 140 -14.41 14.04 -0.16
CA ARG A 140 -15.63 13.78 0.59
C ARG A 140 -15.47 14.26 2.03
N GLU A 141 -16.51 14.91 2.56
CA GLU A 141 -16.55 15.36 3.96
C GLU A 141 -16.31 14.20 4.93
N GLY A 142 -15.51 14.43 5.97
CA GLY A 142 -15.08 13.44 6.95
C GLY A 142 -13.83 12.64 6.54
N ASN A 143 -13.42 12.64 5.27
CA ASN A 143 -12.16 12.02 4.87
C ASN A 143 -10.97 12.88 5.33
N TYR A 144 -9.87 12.25 5.69
CA TYR A 144 -8.69 12.96 6.21
C TYR A 144 -7.39 12.45 5.58
N LEU A 145 -6.36 13.31 5.58
CA LEU A 145 -5.01 12.97 5.13
C LEU A 145 -4.36 12.02 6.12
N GLU A 146 -3.90 10.86 5.67
CA GLU A 146 -3.56 9.72 6.53
C GLU A 146 -2.06 9.39 6.47
N MET A 147 -1.43 9.31 7.64
CA MET A 147 0.02 9.22 7.77
C MET A 147 0.57 7.81 7.94
N SER A 148 -0.17 6.77 7.53
CA SER A 148 0.45 5.50 7.22
C SER A 148 0.57 5.29 5.71
N CYS A 149 -0.47 5.57 4.94
CA CYS A 149 -0.43 5.38 3.49
C CYS A 149 0.48 6.40 2.78
N THR A 150 0.50 7.65 3.25
CA THR A 150 1.32 8.70 2.63
C THR A 150 2.82 8.35 2.60
N PRO A 151 3.47 7.99 3.72
CA PRO A 151 4.87 7.58 3.67
C PRO A 151 5.09 6.26 2.93
N MET A 152 4.14 5.30 2.96
CA MET A 152 4.24 4.07 2.17
C MET A 152 4.31 4.34 0.67
N TYR A 153 3.45 5.24 0.17
CA TYR A 153 3.45 5.62 -1.24
C TYR A 153 4.74 6.34 -1.62
N ALA A 154 5.13 7.33 -0.83
CA ALA A 154 6.34 8.10 -1.08
C ALA A 154 7.60 7.21 -1.06
N TYR A 155 7.71 6.28 -0.12
CA TYR A 155 8.78 5.28 -0.08
C TYR A 155 8.80 4.41 -1.34
N ALA A 156 7.68 3.82 -1.70
CA ALA A 156 7.61 2.92 -2.85
C ALA A 156 7.90 3.67 -4.17
N ILE A 157 7.49 4.93 -4.28
CA ILE A 157 7.79 5.78 -5.44
C ILE A 157 9.29 6.12 -5.47
N ALA A 158 9.87 6.61 -4.38
CA ALA A 158 11.28 6.99 -4.31
C ALA A 158 12.19 5.80 -4.62
N LYS A 159 11.95 4.65 -3.96
CA LYS A 159 12.67 3.40 -4.21
C LYS A 159 12.48 2.92 -5.65
N GLY A 160 11.26 2.98 -6.17
CA GLY A 160 10.94 2.60 -7.54
C GLY A 160 11.68 3.44 -8.59
N VAL A 161 11.86 4.73 -8.35
CA VAL A 161 12.67 5.62 -9.20
C VAL A 161 14.15 5.27 -9.07
N ARG A 162 14.69 5.15 -7.88
CA ARG A 162 16.09 4.79 -7.65
C ARG A 162 16.48 3.46 -8.30
N LYS A 163 15.57 2.48 -8.28
CA LYS A 163 15.76 1.16 -8.89
C LYS A 163 15.46 1.12 -10.40
N GLY A 164 15.03 2.23 -11.00
CA GLY A 164 14.70 2.29 -12.43
C GLY A 164 13.38 1.63 -12.82
N TYR A 165 12.49 1.37 -11.87
CA TYR A 165 11.16 0.80 -12.12
C TYR A 165 10.13 1.87 -12.52
N LEU A 166 10.37 3.12 -12.12
CA LEU A 166 9.52 4.28 -12.39
C LEU A 166 10.30 5.35 -13.15
N ASP A 167 9.56 6.19 -13.89
CA ASP A 167 10.13 7.36 -14.52
C ASP A 167 10.70 8.34 -13.48
N PRO A 168 11.87 8.95 -13.71
CA PRO A 168 12.48 9.90 -12.79
C PRO A 168 11.57 11.05 -12.36
N SER A 169 10.65 11.50 -13.21
CA SER A 169 9.70 12.56 -12.88
C SER A 169 8.74 12.20 -11.74
N ALA A 170 8.52 10.91 -11.47
CA ALA A 170 7.69 10.45 -10.36
C ALA A 170 8.29 10.82 -8.98
N LEU A 171 9.61 11.07 -8.91
CA LEU A 171 10.28 11.44 -7.66
C LEU A 171 9.72 12.73 -7.05
N GLU A 172 9.26 13.67 -7.88
CA GLU A 172 8.69 14.93 -7.40
C GLU A 172 7.42 14.73 -6.58
N MET A 173 6.63 13.70 -6.91
CA MET A 173 5.46 13.31 -6.11
C MET A 173 5.87 12.82 -4.71
N ALA A 174 6.93 12.01 -4.62
CA ALA A 174 7.45 11.52 -3.34
C ALA A 174 8.08 12.65 -2.51
N LYS A 175 8.87 13.54 -3.13
CA LYS A 175 9.46 14.72 -2.48
C LYS A 175 8.40 15.63 -1.90
N LYS A 176 7.35 15.90 -2.67
CA LYS A 176 6.22 16.74 -2.21
C LYS A 176 5.53 16.12 -1.00
N ALA A 177 5.28 14.80 -1.02
CA ALA A 177 4.69 14.10 0.11
C ALA A 177 5.60 14.11 1.34
N TYR A 178 6.90 13.87 1.16
CA TYR A 178 7.89 13.90 2.23
C TYR A 178 7.96 15.28 2.90
N GLN A 179 8.07 16.35 2.11
CA GLN A 179 8.07 17.71 2.65
C GLN A 179 6.75 18.04 3.35
N GLY A 180 5.62 17.65 2.77
CA GLY A 180 4.31 17.85 3.39
C GLY A 180 4.13 17.11 4.72
N ILE A 181 4.72 15.91 4.87
CA ILE A 181 4.76 15.21 6.15
C ILE A 181 5.54 16.03 7.18
N LEU A 182 6.74 16.48 6.82
CA LEU A 182 7.61 17.27 7.72
C LEU A 182 6.92 18.56 8.18
N ASP A 183 6.25 19.27 7.28
CA ASP A 183 5.67 20.58 7.56
C ASP A 183 4.36 20.51 8.33
N ASN A 184 3.56 19.44 8.16
CA ASN A 184 2.16 19.42 8.63
C ASN A 184 1.85 18.29 9.63
N PHE A 185 2.64 17.20 9.65
CA PHE A 185 2.29 15.98 10.40
C PHE A 185 3.36 15.54 11.40
N ILE A 186 4.45 16.31 11.49
CA ILE A 186 5.47 16.15 12.55
C ILE A 186 5.21 17.16 13.65
N LYS A 187 5.22 16.69 14.90
CA LYS A 187 5.23 17.53 16.10
C LYS A 187 6.51 17.26 16.88
N VAL A 188 7.13 18.32 17.37
CA VAL A 188 8.29 18.23 18.28
C VAL A 188 7.88 18.86 19.59
N ASP A 189 8.01 18.13 20.69
CA ASP A 189 7.68 18.63 22.02
C ASP A 189 8.82 19.45 22.63
N GLU A 190 8.58 20.00 23.81
CA GLU A 190 9.55 20.82 24.55
C GLU A 190 10.85 20.07 24.93
N LYS A 191 10.81 18.73 24.92
CA LYS A 191 11.96 17.85 25.17
C LYS A 191 12.68 17.42 23.91
N GLY A 192 12.22 17.87 22.72
CA GLY A 192 12.76 17.49 21.42
C GLY A 192 12.29 16.12 20.94
N LEU A 193 11.26 15.52 21.54
CA LEU A 193 10.71 14.26 21.06
C LEU A 193 9.82 14.50 19.84
N VAL A 194 10.07 13.70 18.79
CA VAL A 194 9.38 13.80 17.51
C VAL A 194 8.18 12.86 17.50
N SER A 195 7.04 13.36 17.06
CA SER A 195 5.82 12.57 16.87
C SER A 195 5.29 12.70 15.46
N LEU A 196 4.95 11.57 14.84
CA LEU A 196 4.18 11.51 13.60
C LEU A 196 2.70 11.45 13.97
N THR A 197 1.91 12.39 13.45
CA THR A 197 0.48 12.52 13.77
C THR A 197 -0.40 11.90 12.67
N ASN A 198 -1.71 11.88 12.86
CA ASN A 198 -2.73 11.49 11.87
C ASN A 198 -2.59 10.07 11.32
N VAL A 199 -2.17 9.10 12.13
CA VAL A 199 -2.12 7.70 11.73
C VAL A 199 -3.42 6.99 12.12
N CYS A 200 -4.10 6.39 11.17
CA CYS A 200 -5.22 5.47 11.44
C CYS A 200 -4.74 4.30 12.30
N GLY A 201 -5.39 4.05 13.41
CA GLY A 201 -5.02 3.00 14.36
C GLY A 201 -5.15 1.60 13.73
N VAL A 202 -6.37 1.12 13.58
CA VAL A 202 -6.65 -0.21 13.02
C VAL A 202 -7.82 -0.11 12.05
N ALA A 203 -7.63 -0.56 10.82
CA ALA A 203 -8.73 -0.80 9.90
C ALA A 203 -8.59 -2.19 9.24
N GLY A 204 -9.69 -2.71 8.72
CA GLY A 204 -9.75 -4.03 8.13
C GLY A 204 -11.14 -4.35 7.61
N LEU A 205 -11.41 -5.61 7.33
CA LEU A 205 -12.73 -6.10 6.88
C LEU A 205 -13.14 -7.30 7.74
N GLY A 206 -14.44 -7.44 7.98
CA GLY A 206 -14.99 -8.52 8.79
C GLY A 206 -14.58 -8.45 10.26
N GLY A 207 -14.64 -9.58 10.95
CA GLY A 207 -14.24 -9.70 12.36
C GLY A 207 -15.37 -9.34 13.33
N LYS A 208 -14.99 -9.14 14.61
CA LYS A 208 -15.89 -8.73 15.69
C LYS A 208 -15.24 -7.58 16.48
N PRO A 209 -15.84 -6.37 16.59
CA PRO A 209 -17.08 -5.99 15.86
C PRO A 209 -16.89 -6.09 14.33
N TYR A 210 -18.01 -6.21 13.60
CA TYR A 210 -17.96 -6.37 12.15
C TYR A 210 -17.55 -5.07 11.46
N ARG A 211 -16.57 -5.17 10.55
CA ARG A 211 -16.03 -4.08 9.74
C ARG A 211 -16.54 -4.24 8.32
N ASP A 212 -17.44 -3.36 7.93
CA ASP A 212 -18.14 -3.46 6.65
C ASP A 212 -17.40 -2.86 5.46
N GLY A 213 -16.28 -2.15 5.72
CA GLY A 213 -15.48 -1.50 4.69
C GLY A 213 -16.15 -0.29 4.04
N SER A 214 -17.24 0.22 4.63
CA SER A 214 -17.86 1.46 4.19
C SER A 214 -16.97 2.68 4.38
N PHE A 215 -17.27 3.78 3.69
CA PHE A 215 -16.60 5.04 3.92
C PHE A 215 -16.68 5.46 5.39
N ASP A 216 -17.87 5.43 5.96
CA ASP A 216 -18.12 5.84 7.34
C ASP A 216 -17.34 4.96 8.34
N TYR A 217 -17.22 3.66 8.08
CA TYR A 217 -16.35 2.79 8.88
C TYR A 217 -14.89 3.28 8.85
N TYR A 218 -14.32 3.53 7.68
CA TYR A 218 -12.89 3.90 7.58
C TYR A 218 -12.57 5.25 8.20
N VAL A 219 -13.44 6.24 8.06
CA VAL A 219 -13.16 7.61 8.55
C VAL A 219 -13.43 7.77 10.06
N ASN A 220 -14.22 6.86 10.65
CA ASN A 220 -14.50 6.85 12.09
C ASN A 220 -13.55 5.93 12.89
N GLU A 221 -12.60 5.28 12.24
CA GLU A 221 -11.55 4.55 12.95
C GLU A 221 -10.66 5.50 13.75
N ILE A 222 -10.19 5.03 14.90
CA ILE A 222 -9.38 5.85 15.80
C ILE A 222 -8.11 6.33 15.11
N VAL A 223 -7.84 7.63 15.22
CA VAL A 223 -6.58 8.24 14.76
C VAL A 223 -5.63 8.36 15.96
N ARG A 224 -4.35 8.05 15.75
CA ARG A 224 -3.32 8.03 16.78
C ARG A 224 -2.06 8.72 16.30
N ASP A 225 -1.34 9.30 17.25
CA ASP A 225 0.05 9.72 17.02
C ASP A 225 0.98 8.51 17.27
N ASN A 226 2.08 8.46 16.57
CA ASN A 226 3.15 7.46 16.71
C ASN A 226 2.70 5.99 16.56
N ASP A 227 1.61 5.72 15.84
CA ASP A 227 1.27 4.33 15.55
C ASP A 227 2.37 3.69 14.65
N PRO A 228 2.90 2.51 15.00
CA PRO A 228 4.00 1.87 14.26
C PRO A 228 3.72 1.66 12.78
N LYS A 229 2.45 1.55 12.37
CA LYS A 229 2.03 1.40 10.97
C LYS A 229 2.27 2.65 10.12
N GLY A 230 2.44 3.81 10.76
CA GLY A 230 2.86 5.05 10.10
C GLY A 230 4.35 5.33 10.32
N VAL A 231 4.84 5.14 11.55
CA VAL A 231 6.23 5.44 11.92
C VAL A 231 7.24 4.59 11.13
N ALA A 232 7.01 3.28 11.01
CA ALA A 232 7.95 2.40 10.30
C ALA A 232 8.09 2.78 8.81
N PRO A 233 7.01 2.94 8.02
CA PRO A 233 7.12 3.43 6.65
C PRO A 233 7.74 4.83 6.54
N PHE A 234 7.50 5.71 7.52
CA PHE A 234 8.11 7.03 7.51
C PHE A 234 9.63 6.97 7.72
N ILE A 235 10.11 6.11 8.62
CA ILE A 235 11.56 5.87 8.78
C ILE A 235 12.15 5.33 7.48
N MET A 236 11.51 4.35 6.83
CA MET A 236 11.95 3.82 5.54
C MET A 236 11.99 4.89 4.46
N LEU A 237 10.99 5.76 4.40
CA LEU A 237 10.97 6.92 3.51
C LEU A 237 12.12 7.87 3.80
N CYS A 238 12.37 8.22 5.06
CA CYS A 238 13.49 9.11 5.44
C CYS A 238 14.83 8.54 4.98
N LEU A 239 15.06 7.24 5.15
CA LEU A 239 16.27 6.58 4.67
C LEU A 239 16.36 6.62 3.14
N GLU A 240 15.26 6.35 2.44
CA GLU A 240 15.23 6.35 0.98
C GLU A 240 15.46 7.74 0.37
N MET A 241 14.96 8.80 1.02
CA MET A 241 15.13 10.19 0.57
C MET A 241 16.54 10.74 0.81
N ASN A 242 17.36 10.07 1.62
CA ASN A 242 18.75 10.44 1.89
C ASN A 242 19.77 9.55 1.16
N ASN A 243 19.32 8.60 0.35
CA ASN A 243 20.15 7.80 -0.53
C ASN A 243 20.30 8.49 -1.90
#